data_b9b3803950cb01885f2798ced2555a37
#
_entry.id   b9b3803950cb01885f2798ced2555a37
#
_cell.length_a   1.000
_cell.length_b   1.000
_cell.length_c   1.000
_cell.angle_alpha   90.00
_cell.angle_beta   90.00
_cell.angle_gamma   90.00
#
_symmetry.space_group_name_H-M   'P 1'
#
loop_
_entity.id
_entity.type
_entity.pdbx_description
1 polymer ?
#
loop_
_entity_poly.entity_id
_entity_poly.type
_entity_poly.pdbx_seq_one_letter_code
_entity_poly.pdbx_strand_id
1 'polypeptide(L)'
;MRKDKQKVIGEDVSDESIKLFLEPEPADDTPRSLHKLIKAYRGLRLDDFERFLKFFVEAGLDLNARDANGRDFVELIADQRQAQPYIELIKAARG
;
A
#
# COMPACT_ATOMS: atom_id res chain seq x y z
N MET A 1 2.17 10.79 28.49
CA MET A 1 1.95 10.30 28.29
C MET A 1 2.03 10.06 28.02
N ARG A 2 1.78 10.18 27.91
CA ARG A 2 1.49 9.76 27.65
C ARG A 2 1.43 9.70 26.91
N LYS A 3 1.29 9.71 26.72
CA LYS A 3 0.94 9.53 26.05
C LYS A 3 0.63 9.55 25.48
N ASP A 4 0.47 9.67 25.49
CA ASP A 4 -0.04 9.54 24.99
C ASP A 4 -0.48 9.61 24.42
N LYS A 5 -0.81 9.78 24.31
CA LYS A 5 -1.29 9.71 23.82
C LYS A 5 -1.86 9.95 23.10
N GLN A 6 -2.05 10.23 22.94
CA GLN A 6 -2.49 10.27 22.32
C GLN A 6 -2.85 10.40 21.46
N LYS A 7 -3.06 10.30 21.21
CA LYS A 7 -3.25 10.30 20.24
C LYS A 7 -4.14 10.50 19.53
N VAL A 8 -3.95 10.40 19.33
CA VAL A 8 -4.85 10.99 18.84
C VAL A 8 -5.58 10.69 17.57
N ILE A 9 -6.70 10.90 17.39
CA ILE A 9 -7.61 10.52 16.41
C ILE A 9 -7.31 11.11 15.08
N GLY A 10 -7.28 10.30 14.00
CA GLY A 10 -6.92 10.76 12.69
C GLY A 10 -5.48 11.16 12.61
N GLU A 11 -4.79 10.84 13.64
CA GLU A 11 -3.39 11.17 13.72
C GLU A 11 -2.57 10.36 12.79
N ASP A 12 -1.36 10.77 12.59
CA ASP A 12 -0.46 10.06 11.72
C ASP A 12 -0.21 8.67 12.24
N VAL A 13 -0.33 7.73 11.35
CA VAL A 13 0.06 6.36 11.63
C VAL A 13 1.59 6.33 11.68
N SER A 14 2.14 5.62 12.64
CA SER A 14 3.60 5.54 12.77
C SER A 14 4.19 4.76 11.60
N ASP A 15 5.47 5.00 11.33
CA ASP A 15 6.18 4.28 10.29
C ASP A 15 6.14 2.78 10.55
N GLU A 16 6.24 2.39 11.81
CA GLU A 16 6.20 0.98 12.17
C GLU A 16 4.86 0.34 11.83
N SER A 17 3.77 1.05 12.08
CA SER A 17 2.45 0.57 11.73
C SER A 17 2.29 0.44 10.22
N ILE A 18 2.85 1.40 9.48
CA ILE A 18 2.79 1.35 8.02
C ILE A 18 3.60 0.16 7.50
N LYS A 19 4.78 -0.06 8.07
CA LYS A 19 5.62 -1.19 7.66
C LYS A 19 4.97 -2.55 7.91
N LEU A 20 4.02 -2.61 8.84
CA LEU A 20 3.31 -3.86 9.07
C LEU A 20 2.56 -4.32 7.84
N PHE A 21 2.22 -3.41 6.94
CA PHE A 21 1.57 -3.77 5.69
C PHE A 21 2.52 -4.46 4.72
N LEU A 22 3.80 -4.52 5.05
CA LEU A 22 4.77 -5.29 4.28
C LEU A 22 4.85 -6.75 4.73
N GLU A 23 4.20 -7.07 5.86
CA GLU A 23 4.26 -8.41 6.43
C GLU A 23 3.33 -9.44 5.79
N PRO A 24 2.09 -9.07 5.38
CA PRO A 24 1.16 -10.07 4.88
C PRO A 24 1.70 -10.84 3.70
N GLU A 25 1.47 -12.16 3.71
CA GLU A 25 1.84 -13.03 2.61
C GLU A 25 0.57 -13.62 2.02
N PRO A 26 0.51 -13.78 0.70
CA PRO A 26 -0.70 -14.35 0.10
C PRO A 26 -0.83 -15.83 0.41
N ALA A 27 -2.07 -16.28 0.53
CA ALA A 27 -2.36 -17.68 0.76
C ALA A 27 -2.52 -18.45 -0.54
N ASP A 28 -2.49 -17.75 -1.66
CA ASP A 28 -2.67 -18.35 -2.98
C ASP A 28 -1.51 -17.95 -3.88
N ASP A 29 -1.72 -18.01 -5.20
CA ASP A 29 -0.67 -17.74 -6.17
C ASP A 29 -0.47 -16.24 -6.46
N THR A 30 -1.17 -15.38 -5.75
CA THR A 30 -1.01 -13.95 -5.96
C THR A 30 0.43 -13.53 -5.65
N PRO A 31 1.08 -12.74 -6.50
CA PRO A 31 2.42 -12.26 -6.21
C PRO A 31 2.46 -11.50 -4.88
N ARG A 32 3.51 -11.72 -4.09
CA ARG A 32 3.68 -11.06 -2.80
C ARG A 32 3.55 -9.56 -2.89
N SER A 33 4.22 -8.98 -3.87
CA SER A 33 4.21 -7.53 -4.04
C SER A 33 2.80 -7.02 -4.28
N LEU A 34 2.07 -7.68 -5.15
CA LEU A 34 0.70 -7.27 -5.47
C LEU A 34 -0.21 -7.42 -4.25
N HIS A 35 -0.08 -8.53 -3.53
CA HIS A 35 -0.87 -8.78 -2.33
C HIS A 35 -0.69 -7.66 -1.30
N LYS A 36 0.54 -7.25 -1.08
CA LYS A 36 0.85 -6.21 -0.10
C LYS A 36 0.28 -4.85 -0.53
N LEU A 37 0.36 -4.55 -1.81
CA LEU A 37 -0.23 -3.32 -2.34
C LEU A 37 -1.73 -3.28 -2.13
N ILE A 38 -2.41 -4.38 -2.40
CA ILE A 38 -3.87 -4.45 -2.23
C ILE A 38 -4.24 -4.25 -0.76
N LYS A 39 -3.53 -4.92 0.13
CA LYS A 39 -3.80 -4.80 1.56
C LYS A 39 -3.60 -3.36 2.04
N ALA A 40 -2.52 -2.73 1.61
CA ALA A 40 -2.23 -1.36 1.99
C ALA A 40 -3.30 -0.41 1.44
N TYR A 41 -3.72 -0.62 0.21
CA TYR A 41 -4.75 0.21 -0.39
C TYR A 41 -6.05 0.16 0.42
N ARG A 42 -6.39 -1.01 0.91
CA ARG A 42 -7.63 -1.18 1.68
C ARG A 42 -7.52 -0.64 3.09
N GLY A 43 -6.31 -0.62 3.65
CA GLY A 43 -6.13 -0.29 5.06
C GLY A 43 -5.54 1.07 5.34
N LEU A 44 -4.98 1.75 4.34
CA LEU A 44 -4.29 3.01 4.55
C LEU A 44 -4.97 4.15 3.83
N ARG A 45 -4.95 5.31 4.46
CA ARG A 45 -5.39 6.55 3.82
C ARG A 45 -4.34 6.96 2.81
N LEU A 46 -4.69 7.90 1.96
CA LEU A 46 -3.83 8.31 0.86
C LEU A 46 -2.43 8.74 1.34
N ASP A 47 -2.37 9.58 2.36
CA ASP A 47 -1.09 10.08 2.87
C ASP A 47 -0.21 8.94 3.37
N ASP A 48 -0.83 8.00 4.08
CA ASP A 48 -0.09 6.88 4.64
C ASP A 48 0.31 5.89 3.57
N PHE A 49 -0.52 5.74 2.55
CA PHE A 49 -0.20 4.88 1.41
C PHE A 49 1.04 5.40 0.68
N GLU A 50 1.16 6.73 0.57
CA GLU A 50 2.34 7.33 -0.04
C GLU A 50 3.60 6.97 0.74
N ARG A 51 3.53 7.04 2.07
CA ARG A 51 4.65 6.64 2.92
C ARG A 51 4.96 5.15 2.77
N PHE A 52 3.89 4.34 2.70
CA PHE A 52 4.03 2.90 2.50
C PHE A 52 4.81 2.61 1.22
N LEU A 53 4.54 3.34 0.15
CA LEU A 53 5.22 3.10 -1.12
C LEU A 53 6.73 3.29 -1.02
N LYS A 54 7.17 4.24 -0.20
CA LYS A 54 8.61 4.44 0.00
C LYS A 54 9.24 3.20 0.63
N PHE A 55 8.60 2.66 1.67
CA PHE A 55 9.10 1.45 2.32
C PHE A 55 9.01 0.25 1.39
N PHE A 56 7.95 0.20 0.59
CA PHE A 56 7.72 -0.88 -0.37
C PHE A 56 8.88 -0.95 -1.38
N VAL A 57 9.23 0.20 -1.95
CA VAL A 57 10.32 0.27 -2.92
C VAL A 57 11.65 -0.05 -2.26
N GLU A 58 11.88 0.46 -1.05
CA GLU A 58 13.11 0.18 -0.31
C GLU A 58 13.27 -1.29 0.01
N ALA A 59 12.17 -1.98 0.18
CA ALA A 59 12.19 -3.41 0.46
C ALA A 59 12.45 -4.25 -0.80
N GLY A 60 12.56 -3.61 -1.95
CA GLY A 60 12.85 -4.32 -3.20
C GLY A 60 11.65 -5.00 -3.81
N LEU A 61 10.45 -4.60 -3.42
CA LEU A 61 9.23 -5.20 -3.94
C LEU A 61 8.85 -4.58 -5.29
N ASP A 62 8.05 -5.33 -6.05
CA ASP A 62 7.74 -4.99 -7.44
C ASP A 62 6.43 -4.22 -7.59
N LEU A 63 6.52 -2.95 -7.97
CA LEU A 63 5.34 -2.11 -8.21
C LEU A 63 4.57 -2.55 -9.44
N ASN A 64 5.18 -3.35 -10.30
CA ASN A 64 4.57 -3.80 -11.54
C ASN A 64 4.11 -5.24 -11.52
N ALA A 65 4.06 -5.85 -10.34
CA ALA A 65 3.65 -7.25 -10.21
C ALA A 65 2.24 -7.44 -10.77
N ARG A 66 2.04 -8.54 -11.49
CA ARG A 66 0.77 -8.86 -12.13
C ARG A 66 0.23 -10.18 -11.61
N ASP A 67 -1.09 -10.29 -11.55
CA ASP A 67 -1.73 -11.52 -11.10
C ASP A 67 -1.76 -12.55 -12.23
N ALA A 68 -2.42 -13.67 -11.97
CA ALA A 68 -2.51 -14.75 -12.95
C ALA A 68 -3.24 -14.33 -14.22
N ASN A 69 -4.04 -13.29 -14.14
CA ASN A 69 -4.78 -12.76 -15.31
C ASN A 69 -4.00 -11.65 -16.02
N GLY A 70 -2.78 -11.38 -15.57
CA GLY A 70 -1.95 -10.35 -16.17
C GLY A 70 -2.29 -8.94 -15.77
N ARG A 71 -3.07 -8.77 -14.70
CA ARG A 71 -3.45 -7.43 -14.23
C ARG A 71 -2.55 -6.98 -13.09
N ASP A 72 -2.10 -5.73 -13.19
CA ASP A 72 -1.31 -5.16 -12.10
C ASP A 72 -2.23 -4.45 -11.11
N PHE A 73 -1.63 -3.85 -10.07
CA PHE A 73 -2.38 -3.18 -9.03
C PHE A 73 -3.27 -2.07 -9.59
N VAL A 74 -2.74 -1.27 -10.51
CA VAL A 74 -3.51 -0.16 -11.09
C VAL A 74 -4.75 -0.69 -11.80
N GLU A 75 -4.59 -1.75 -12.55
CA GLU A 75 -5.72 -2.33 -13.28
C GLU A 75 -6.77 -2.90 -12.34
N LEU A 76 -6.32 -3.47 -11.22
CA LEU A 76 -7.23 -4.09 -10.27
C LEU A 76 -8.12 -3.08 -9.55
N ILE A 77 -7.64 -1.85 -9.37
CA ILE A 77 -8.42 -0.83 -8.66
C ILE A 77 -8.96 0.26 -9.59
N ALA A 78 -8.71 0.15 -10.89
CA ALA A 78 -9.01 1.22 -11.83
C ALA A 78 -10.49 1.60 -11.89
N ASP A 79 -11.38 0.66 -11.57
CA ASP A 79 -12.81 0.91 -11.62
C ASP A 79 -13.39 1.45 -10.31
N GLN A 80 -12.56 1.65 -9.31
CA GLN A 80 -13.03 2.16 -8.02
C GLN A 80 -12.95 3.67 -7.99
N ARG A 81 -14.00 4.31 -7.45
CA ARG A 81 -14.11 5.76 -7.44
C ARG A 81 -12.96 6.47 -6.80
N GLN A 82 -12.53 5.96 -5.66
CA GLN A 82 -11.52 6.62 -4.85
C GLN A 82 -10.10 6.19 -5.20
N ALA A 83 -9.94 5.39 -6.23
CA ALA A 83 -8.64 4.84 -6.55
C ALA A 83 -7.71 5.81 -7.27
N GLN A 84 -8.26 6.81 -7.96
CA GLN A 84 -7.45 7.67 -8.81
C GLN A 84 -6.24 8.28 -8.10
N PRO A 85 -6.38 8.89 -6.91
CA PRO A 85 -5.20 9.45 -6.24
C PRO A 85 -4.17 8.39 -5.89
N TYR A 86 -4.62 7.19 -5.54
CA TYR A 86 -3.70 6.08 -5.25
C TYR A 86 -2.96 5.64 -6.51
N ILE A 87 -3.67 5.61 -7.63
CA ILE A 87 -3.09 5.26 -8.92
C ILE A 87 -1.99 6.27 -9.29
N GLU A 88 -2.24 7.55 -9.04
CA GLU A 88 -1.25 8.58 -9.32
C GLU A 88 0.01 8.38 -8.50
N LEU A 89 -0.15 7.99 -7.24
CA LEU A 89 1.00 7.72 -6.38
C LEU A 89 1.83 6.55 -6.92
N ILE A 90 1.15 5.49 -7.37
CA ILE A 90 1.83 4.33 -7.92
C ILE A 90 2.63 4.72 -9.18
N LYS A 91 2.00 5.49 -10.07
CA LYS A 91 2.66 5.92 -11.30
C LYS A 91 3.87 6.78 -11.00
N ALA A 92 3.76 7.66 -10.02
CA ALA A 92 4.89 8.50 -9.61
C ALA A 92 6.02 7.64 -9.03
N ALA A 93 5.67 6.61 -8.27
CA ALA A 93 6.67 5.73 -7.67
C ALA A 93 7.37 4.86 -8.71
N ARG A 94 6.68 4.55 -9.80
CA ARG A 94 7.28 3.78 -10.90
C ARG A 94 8.30 4.63 -11.67
N GLY A 95 8.21 5.89 -11.51
CA GLY A 95 9.08 6.81 -12.20
C GLY A 95 8.60 7.15 -13.55
#